data_cfa74e44773bfa7480cb916abd995a6c
#
_entry.id   cfa74e44773bfa7480cb916abd995a6c
#
_cell.length_a   1.000
_cell.length_b   1.000
_cell.length_c   1.000
_cell.angle_alpha   90.00
_cell.angle_beta   90.00
_cell.angle_gamma   90.00
#
_symmetry.space_group_name_H-M   'P 1'
#
loop_
_entity.id
_entity.type
_entity.pdbx_description
1 polymer ?
#
loop_
_entity_poly.entity_id
_entity_poly.type
_entity_poly.pdbx_seq_one_letter_code
_entity_poly.pdbx_strand_id
1 'polypeptide(L)'
;VSQLSEQRLAEIRNRRIGFVFQGFNLIGGLTALENVELPLAYRGVPAPVRRTLAQEALALVGLGDRTGHLPGQLSGGQQQRVAVARAIAATPPILLADEPTGNLDPESGRAVMKILRTLNREGRTLVLITHDMALAALAQRRVRIRGGKLWGEEEQHEFADSQEGIFGGFRPSDLVDNPLADDIIKR
;
A
#
# COMPACT_ATOMS: atom_id res chain seq x y z
N VAL A 1 13.73 -5.16 19.30
CA VAL A 1 12.64 -6.02 18.84
C VAL A 1 12.75 -7.41 19.46
N SER A 2 13.95 -8.00 19.53
CA SER A 2 14.19 -9.36 20.04
C SER A 2 13.86 -9.59 21.54
N GLN A 3 13.62 -8.53 22.31
CA GLN A 3 13.30 -8.61 23.75
C GLN A 3 11.83 -8.29 24.05
N LEU A 4 11.00 -8.08 23.04
CA LEU A 4 9.59 -7.77 23.22
C LEU A 4 8.74 -9.05 23.28
N SER A 5 7.69 -9.05 24.12
CA SER A 5 6.71 -10.13 24.13
C SER A 5 5.94 -10.20 22.80
N GLU A 6 5.43 -11.38 22.44
CA GLU A 6 4.60 -11.57 21.26
C GLU A 6 3.39 -10.63 21.23
N GLN A 7 2.77 -10.40 22.39
CA GLN A 7 1.65 -9.46 22.50
C GLN A 7 2.06 -8.03 22.15
N ARG A 8 3.23 -7.58 22.62
CA ARG A 8 3.75 -6.25 22.29
C ARG A 8 4.16 -6.13 20.82
N LEU A 9 4.71 -7.18 20.24
CA LEU A 9 5.02 -7.25 18.81
C LEU A 9 3.74 -7.19 17.96
N ALA A 10 2.68 -7.89 18.36
CA ALA A 10 1.39 -7.83 17.68
C ALA A 10 0.78 -6.42 17.73
N GLU A 11 0.86 -5.73 18.87
CA GLU A 11 0.40 -4.37 19.02
C GLU A 11 1.19 -3.39 18.11
N ILE A 12 2.52 -3.50 18.08
CA ILE A 12 3.38 -2.68 17.21
C ILE A 12 3.03 -2.94 15.74
N ARG A 13 2.94 -4.21 15.32
CA ARG A 13 2.55 -4.56 13.94
C ARG A 13 1.22 -3.93 13.57
N ASN A 14 0.21 -4.07 14.42
CA ASN A 14 -1.11 -3.51 14.16
C ASN A 14 -1.10 -1.97 14.10
N ARG A 15 -0.38 -1.29 15.00
CA ARG A 15 -0.42 0.18 15.12
C ARG A 15 0.53 0.93 14.21
N ARG A 16 1.66 0.31 13.85
CA ARG A 16 2.77 1.02 13.17
C ARG A 16 3.00 0.57 11.74
N ILE A 17 2.48 -0.58 11.33
CA ILE A 17 2.82 -1.19 10.05
C ILE A 17 1.53 -1.55 9.30
N GLY A 18 1.40 -1.03 8.08
CA GLY A 18 0.43 -1.50 7.10
C GLY A 18 1.10 -2.49 6.15
N PHE A 19 0.46 -3.64 5.92
CA PHE A 19 0.99 -4.68 5.03
C PHE A 19 0.18 -4.76 3.74
N VAL A 20 0.90 -4.77 2.62
CA VAL A 20 0.37 -5.04 1.28
C VAL A 20 1.10 -6.27 0.74
N PHE A 21 0.37 -7.33 0.44
CA PHE A 21 0.92 -8.61 -0.02
C PHE A 21 0.65 -8.83 -1.51
N GLN A 22 1.49 -9.61 -2.17
CA GLN A 22 1.31 -10.04 -3.55
C GLN A 22 -0.02 -10.78 -3.77
N GLY A 23 -0.41 -11.65 -2.83
CA GLY A 23 -1.62 -12.48 -2.91
C GLY A 23 -2.90 -11.78 -2.43
N PHE A 24 -2.92 -10.45 -2.26
CA PHE A 24 -4.03 -9.63 -1.73
C PHE A 24 -4.43 -9.98 -0.28
N ASN A 25 -4.51 -11.25 0.06
CA ASN A 25 -4.87 -11.81 1.39
C ASN A 25 -6.19 -11.21 1.93
N LEU A 26 -7.19 -11.08 1.05
CA LEU A 26 -8.54 -10.69 1.43
C LEU A 26 -9.31 -11.91 1.93
N ILE A 27 -10.16 -11.69 2.93
CA ILE A 27 -11.09 -12.72 3.40
C ILE A 27 -12.26 -12.78 2.43
N GLY A 28 -12.40 -13.90 1.71
CA GLY A 28 -13.35 -14.05 0.60
C GLY A 28 -14.82 -13.92 0.98
N GLY A 29 -15.18 -14.23 2.24
CA GLY A 29 -16.53 -14.11 2.78
C GLY A 29 -16.88 -12.71 3.30
N LEU A 30 -15.94 -11.77 3.30
CA LEU A 30 -16.14 -10.39 3.72
C LEU A 30 -16.15 -9.46 2.51
N THR A 31 -16.98 -8.43 2.57
CA THR A 31 -17.00 -7.35 1.57
C THR A 31 -15.69 -6.56 1.56
N ALA A 32 -15.48 -5.73 0.55
CA ALA A 32 -14.36 -4.80 0.49
C ALA A 32 -14.30 -3.92 1.75
N LEU A 33 -15.44 -3.38 2.17
CA LEU A 33 -15.53 -2.55 3.38
C LEU A 33 -15.11 -3.33 4.63
N GLU A 34 -15.69 -4.51 4.84
CA GLU A 34 -15.40 -5.35 6.00
C GLU A 34 -13.94 -5.80 6.06
N ASN A 35 -13.33 -6.12 4.90
CA ASN A 35 -11.89 -6.40 4.81
C ASN A 35 -11.05 -5.20 5.30
N VAL A 36 -11.44 -3.98 4.92
CA VAL A 36 -10.72 -2.76 5.31
C VAL A 36 -10.97 -2.40 6.79
N GLU A 37 -12.12 -2.75 7.35
CA GLU A 37 -12.43 -2.55 8.78
C GLU A 37 -11.60 -3.45 9.72
N LEU A 38 -11.07 -4.59 9.26
CA LEU A 38 -10.40 -5.58 10.12
C LEU A 38 -9.30 -5.00 11.03
N PRO A 39 -8.29 -4.28 10.51
CA PRO A 39 -7.23 -3.74 11.37
C PRO A 39 -7.74 -2.73 12.39
N LEU A 40 -8.80 -2.01 12.07
CA LEU A 40 -9.44 -1.06 12.97
C LEU A 40 -10.24 -1.78 14.07
N ALA A 41 -10.90 -2.89 13.71
CA ALA A 41 -11.61 -3.74 14.68
C ALA A 41 -10.64 -4.33 15.71
N TYR A 42 -9.47 -4.83 15.26
CA TYR A 42 -8.41 -5.31 16.16
C TYR A 42 -7.81 -4.23 17.07
N ARG A 43 -7.94 -2.95 16.69
CA ARG A 43 -7.57 -1.82 17.55
C ARG A 43 -8.66 -1.42 18.55
N GLY A 44 -9.83 -2.06 18.52
CA GLY A 44 -10.96 -1.71 19.35
C GLY A 44 -11.69 -0.42 18.91
N VAL A 45 -11.51 0.02 17.66
CA VAL A 45 -12.21 1.21 17.14
C VAL A 45 -13.71 0.92 17.05
N PRO A 46 -14.59 1.80 17.61
CA PRO A 46 -16.03 1.61 17.56
C PRO A 46 -16.57 1.46 16.13
N ALA A 47 -17.59 0.62 15.95
CA ALA A 47 -18.10 0.25 14.63
C ALA A 47 -18.48 1.45 13.73
N PRO A 48 -19.16 2.51 14.20
CA PRO A 48 -19.46 3.66 13.34
C PRO A 48 -18.20 4.36 12.83
N VAL A 49 -17.21 4.56 13.73
CA VAL A 49 -15.95 5.25 13.38
C VAL A 49 -15.11 4.41 12.39
N ARG A 50 -14.95 3.11 12.66
CA ARG A 50 -14.17 2.26 11.75
C ARG A 50 -14.79 2.15 10.34
N ARG A 51 -16.14 2.17 10.27
CA ARG A 51 -16.84 2.15 9.00
C ARG A 51 -16.56 3.41 8.18
N THR A 52 -16.59 4.58 8.80
CA THR A 52 -16.22 5.84 8.14
C THR A 52 -14.77 5.81 7.64
N LEU A 53 -13.82 5.44 8.51
CA LEU A 53 -12.41 5.35 8.14
C LEU A 53 -12.15 4.34 6.99
N ALA A 54 -12.85 3.22 7.00
CA ALA A 54 -12.74 2.22 5.94
C ALA A 54 -13.33 2.72 4.61
N GLN A 55 -14.45 3.46 4.64
CA GLN A 55 -15.03 4.09 3.46
C GLN A 55 -14.08 5.16 2.87
N GLU A 56 -13.50 5.99 3.70
CA GLU A 56 -12.50 6.99 3.29
C GLU A 56 -11.28 6.31 2.65
N ALA A 57 -10.77 5.23 3.26
CA ALA A 57 -9.65 4.49 2.71
C ALA A 57 -9.99 3.85 1.35
N LEU A 58 -11.20 3.32 1.17
CA LEU A 58 -11.66 2.79 -0.12
C LEU A 58 -11.82 3.90 -1.17
N ALA A 59 -12.32 5.06 -0.79
CA ALA A 59 -12.43 6.21 -1.67
C ALA A 59 -11.05 6.68 -2.16
N LEU A 60 -10.04 6.73 -1.27
CA LEU A 60 -8.65 7.07 -1.60
C LEU A 60 -8.04 6.17 -2.69
N VAL A 61 -8.42 4.91 -2.72
CA VAL A 61 -7.93 3.97 -3.73
C VAL A 61 -8.87 3.85 -4.94
N GLY A 62 -9.89 4.72 -5.04
CA GLY A 62 -10.84 4.76 -6.15
C GLY A 62 -11.84 3.59 -6.16
N LEU A 63 -12.28 3.12 -4.98
CA LEU A 63 -13.23 2.03 -4.79
C LEU A 63 -14.41 2.41 -3.88
N GLY A 64 -14.73 3.69 -3.78
CA GLY A 64 -15.84 4.17 -2.95
C GLY A 64 -17.21 3.61 -3.36
N ASP A 65 -17.39 3.28 -4.64
CA ASP A 65 -18.61 2.66 -5.21
C ASP A 65 -18.63 1.12 -5.10
N ARG A 66 -17.55 0.51 -4.59
CA ARG A 66 -17.36 -0.96 -4.52
C ARG A 66 -17.34 -1.52 -3.10
N THR A 67 -17.73 -0.73 -2.12
CA THR A 67 -17.66 -1.08 -0.69
C THR A 67 -18.35 -2.39 -0.32
N GLY A 68 -19.50 -2.69 -0.96
CA GLY A 68 -20.31 -3.90 -0.72
C GLY A 68 -19.90 -5.13 -1.55
N HIS A 69 -18.89 -5.04 -2.43
CA HIS A 69 -18.48 -6.17 -3.27
C HIS A 69 -17.64 -7.17 -2.49
N LEU A 70 -17.85 -8.45 -2.73
CA LEU A 70 -16.98 -9.54 -2.28
C LEU A 70 -15.70 -9.59 -3.13
N PRO A 71 -14.58 -10.11 -2.61
CA PRO A 71 -13.34 -10.24 -3.39
C PRO A 71 -13.51 -10.93 -4.73
N GLY A 72 -14.30 -12.00 -4.81
CA GLY A 72 -14.56 -12.72 -6.06
C GLY A 72 -15.34 -11.91 -7.12
N GLN A 73 -15.88 -10.77 -6.77
CA GLN A 73 -16.59 -9.84 -7.67
C GLN A 73 -15.70 -8.70 -8.17
N LEU A 74 -14.44 -8.67 -7.71
CA LEU A 74 -13.47 -7.62 -8.01
C LEU A 74 -12.36 -8.16 -8.92
N SER A 75 -11.88 -7.34 -9.85
CA SER A 75 -10.67 -7.66 -10.61
C SER A 75 -9.45 -7.77 -9.70
N GLY A 76 -8.35 -8.41 -10.14
CA GLY A 76 -7.11 -8.51 -9.38
C GLY A 76 -6.57 -7.15 -8.95
N GLY A 77 -6.58 -6.16 -9.84
CA GLY A 77 -6.18 -4.79 -9.53
C GLY A 77 -7.10 -4.10 -8.53
N GLN A 78 -8.40 -4.39 -8.54
CA GLN A 78 -9.35 -3.90 -7.54
C GLN A 78 -9.11 -4.58 -6.19
N GLN A 79 -8.89 -5.90 -6.15
CA GLN A 79 -8.56 -6.63 -4.93
C GLN A 79 -7.28 -6.08 -4.28
N GLN A 80 -6.24 -5.81 -5.07
CA GLN A 80 -5.01 -5.21 -4.56
C GLN A 80 -5.24 -3.81 -4.00
N ARG A 81 -6.07 -3.00 -4.66
CA ARG A 81 -6.45 -1.68 -4.11
C ARG A 81 -7.24 -1.79 -2.81
N VAL A 82 -8.10 -2.80 -2.63
CA VAL A 82 -8.73 -3.10 -1.33
C VAL A 82 -7.67 -3.47 -0.29
N ALA A 83 -6.67 -4.28 -0.65
CA ALA A 83 -5.56 -4.63 0.25
C ALA A 83 -4.73 -3.39 0.65
N VAL A 84 -4.50 -2.46 -0.27
CA VAL A 84 -3.86 -1.16 0.04
C VAL A 84 -4.75 -0.33 0.97
N ALA A 85 -6.06 -0.21 0.69
CA ALA A 85 -7.01 0.50 1.56
C ALA A 85 -7.01 -0.08 2.99
N ARG A 86 -7.01 -1.41 3.12
CA ARG A 86 -6.88 -2.10 4.42
C ARG A 86 -5.58 -1.73 5.14
N ALA A 87 -4.47 -1.68 4.41
CA ALA A 87 -3.18 -1.33 4.99
C ALA A 87 -3.13 0.10 5.52
N ILE A 88 -3.85 1.05 4.89
CA ILE A 88 -3.79 2.48 5.22
C ILE A 88 -4.92 2.97 6.13
N ALA A 89 -6.02 2.23 6.26
CA ALA A 89 -7.21 2.64 7.01
C ALA A 89 -6.91 3.08 8.45
N ALA A 90 -5.89 2.47 9.04
CA ALA A 90 -5.46 2.76 10.41
C ALA A 90 -4.29 3.78 10.45
N THR A 91 -4.03 4.49 9.36
CA THR A 91 -2.99 5.53 9.21
C THR A 91 -1.61 5.14 9.78
N PRO A 92 -1.04 3.98 9.42
CA PRO A 92 0.27 3.59 9.94
C PRO A 92 1.38 4.46 9.34
N PRO A 93 2.45 4.75 10.10
CA PRO A 93 3.60 5.51 9.59
C PRO A 93 4.48 4.71 8.60
N ILE A 94 4.38 3.38 8.61
CA ILE A 94 5.19 2.49 7.76
C ILE A 94 4.26 1.61 6.93
N LEU A 95 4.53 1.53 5.63
CA LEU A 95 3.90 0.59 4.70
C LEU A 95 4.94 -0.41 4.21
N LEU A 96 4.68 -1.70 4.42
CA LEU A 96 5.46 -2.81 3.87
C LEU A 96 4.69 -3.39 2.68
N ALA A 97 5.24 -3.27 1.49
CA ALA A 97 4.65 -3.78 0.25
C ALA A 97 5.55 -4.90 -0.30
N ASP A 98 5.06 -6.12 -0.22
CA ASP A 98 5.73 -7.33 -0.69
C ASP A 98 5.17 -7.74 -2.05
N GLU A 99 5.97 -7.54 -3.12
CA GLU A 99 5.59 -7.77 -4.53
C GLU A 99 4.20 -7.21 -4.88
N PRO A 100 3.90 -5.93 -4.59
CA PRO A 100 2.53 -5.42 -4.64
C PRO A 100 1.91 -5.41 -6.04
N THR A 101 2.70 -5.64 -7.08
CA THR A 101 2.26 -5.69 -8.48
C THR A 101 2.47 -7.04 -9.15
N GLY A 102 3.03 -8.02 -8.45
CA GLY A 102 3.48 -9.29 -9.04
C GLY A 102 2.37 -10.15 -9.68
N ASN A 103 1.11 -9.97 -9.26
CA ASN A 103 -0.04 -10.69 -9.78
C ASN A 103 -0.99 -9.80 -10.60
N LEU A 104 -0.52 -8.65 -11.07
CA LEU A 104 -1.34 -7.66 -11.76
C LEU A 104 -0.92 -7.49 -13.22
N ASP A 105 -1.88 -7.12 -14.04
CA ASP A 105 -1.59 -6.57 -15.36
C ASP A 105 -0.84 -5.23 -15.24
N PRO A 106 -0.13 -4.77 -16.29
CA PRO A 106 0.69 -3.57 -16.23
C PRO A 106 -0.07 -2.29 -15.86
N GLU A 107 -1.33 -2.16 -16.28
CA GLU A 107 -2.15 -0.98 -15.99
C GLU A 107 -2.55 -0.95 -14.51
N SER A 108 -3.07 -2.05 -14.01
CA SER A 108 -3.40 -2.22 -12.58
C SER A 108 -2.18 -2.04 -11.68
N GLY A 109 -1.02 -2.57 -12.11
CA GLY A 109 0.25 -2.41 -11.39
C GLY A 109 0.66 -0.94 -11.29
N ARG A 110 0.57 -0.17 -12.40
CA ARG A 110 0.82 1.28 -12.39
C ARG A 110 -0.11 2.02 -11.42
N ALA A 111 -1.41 1.70 -11.45
CA ALA A 111 -2.39 2.32 -10.56
C ALA A 111 -2.06 2.08 -9.08
N VAL A 112 -1.71 0.85 -8.70
CA VAL A 112 -1.30 0.51 -7.32
C VAL A 112 -0.02 1.25 -6.92
N MET A 113 1.01 1.27 -7.78
CA MET A 113 2.25 1.99 -7.50
C MET A 113 2.05 3.50 -7.38
N LYS A 114 1.16 4.08 -8.20
CA LYS A 114 0.77 5.48 -8.07
C LYS A 114 0.25 5.79 -6.67
N ILE A 115 -0.69 4.98 -6.15
CA ILE A 115 -1.24 5.14 -4.80
C ILE A 115 -0.13 5.05 -3.75
N LEU A 116 0.70 4.00 -3.78
CA LEU A 116 1.78 3.79 -2.80
C LEU A 116 2.79 4.96 -2.79
N ARG A 117 3.14 5.49 -3.96
CA ARG A 117 4.04 6.66 -4.08
C ARG A 117 3.40 7.94 -3.54
N THR A 118 2.12 8.16 -3.79
CA THR A 118 1.39 9.31 -3.20
C THR A 118 1.45 9.24 -1.68
N LEU A 119 1.15 8.08 -1.09
CA LEU A 119 1.23 7.86 0.35
C LEU A 119 2.65 8.09 0.93
N ASN A 120 3.68 7.74 0.17
CA ASN A 120 5.07 8.01 0.57
C ASN A 120 5.39 9.52 0.53
N ARG A 121 4.94 10.25 -0.49
CA ARG A 121 5.09 11.71 -0.58
C ARG A 121 4.38 12.45 0.55
N GLU A 122 3.29 11.90 1.07
CA GLU A 122 2.55 12.40 2.24
C GLU A 122 3.29 12.13 3.57
N GLY A 123 4.52 11.61 3.53
CA GLY A 123 5.38 11.42 4.70
C GLY A 123 5.37 10.02 5.30
N ARG A 124 4.66 9.03 4.70
CA ARG A 124 4.74 7.64 5.16
C ARG A 124 6.01 6.98 4.65
N THR A 125 6.65 6.17 5.49
CA THR A 125 7.77 5.35 5.05
C THR A 125 7.24 4.16 4.23
N LEU A 126 7.65 4.05 2.97
CA LEU A 126 7.33 2.91 2.12
C LEU A 126 8.54 1.99 2.01
N VAL A 127 8.40 0.75 2.45
CA VAL A 127 9.37 -0.33 2.21
C VAL A 127 8.79 -1.24 1.13
N LEU A 128 9.42 -1.23 -0.04
CA LEU A 128 9.02 -2.04 -1.19
C LEU A 128 9.96 -3.23 -1.31
N ILE A 129 9.42 -4.45 -1.29
CA ILE A 129 10.13 -5.67 -1.58
C ILE A 129 9.73 -6.08 -2.98
N THR A 130 10.71 -6.19 -3.88
CA THR A 130 10.46 -6.59 -5.27
C THR A 130 11.69 -7.16 -5.93
N HIS A 131 11.48 -8.06 -6.89
CA HIS A 131 12.50 -8.53 -7.82
C HIS A 131 12.49 -7.73 -9.15
N ASP A 132 11.51 -6.86 -9.34
CA ASP A 132 11.43 -5.97 -10.51
C ASP A 132 12.40 -4.79 -10.32
N MET A 133 13.45 -4.79 -11.15
CA MET A 133 14.48 -3.75 -11.11
C MET A 133 13.97 -2.38 -11.53
N ALA A 134 12.92 -2.30 -12.36
CA ALA A 134 12.31 -1.02 -12.74
C ALA A 134 11.57 -0.41 -11.56
N LEU A 135 10.84 -1.23 -10.78
CA LEU A 135 10.22 -0.78 -9.54
C LEU A 135 11.26 -0.41 -8.47
N ALA A 136 12.32 -1.22 -8.33
CA ALA A 136 13.40 -0.93 -7.38
C ALA A 136 14.10 0.40 -7.70
N ALA A 137 14.23 0.76 -8.99
CA ALA A 137 14.81 2.02 -9.41
C ALA A 137 14.00 3.27 -8.99
N LEU A 138 12.73 3.11 -8.63
CA LEU A 138 11.90 4.21 -8.14
C LEU A 138 12.14 4.55 -6.66
N ALA A 139 12.88 3.71 -5.92
CA ALA A 139 13.17 3.92 -4.51
C ALA A 139 14.34 4.89 -4.32
N GLN A 140 14.24 5.76 -3.30
CA GLN A 140 15.31 6.68 -2.90
C GLN A 140 16.53 5.93 -2.37
N ARG A 141 16.31 4.78 -1.70
CA ARG A 141 17.34 3.92 -1.13
C ARG A 141 17.07 2.48 -1.52
N ARG A 142 18.07 1.78 -2.00
CA ARG A 142 17.97 0.38 -2.40
C ARG A 142 18.92 -0.48 -1.59
N VAL A 143 18.39 -1.60 -1.14
CA VAL A 143 19.16 -2.60 -0.38
C VAL A 143 18.96 -3.96 -1.04
N ARG A 144 20.04 -4.66 -1.31
CA ARG A 144 19.99 -6.03 -1.83
C ARG A 144 20.14 -7.04 -0.69
N ILE A 145 19.28 -8.05 -0.68
CA ILE A 145 19.38 -9.17 0.25
C ILE A 145 19.68 -10.43 -0.58
N ARG A 146 20.74 -11.15 -0.22
CA ARG A 146 21.11 -12.42 -0.83
C ARG A 146 21.52 -13.42 0.25
N GLY A 147 20.88 -14.62 0.25
CA GLY A 147 21.16 -15.65 1.23
C GLY A 147 20.95 -15.19 2.69
N GLY A 148 19.94 -14.34 2.94
CA GLY A 148 19.64 -13.80 4.28
C GLY A 148 20.61 -12.72 4.77
N LYS A 149 21.54 -12.27 3.93
CA LYS A 149 22.52 -11.21 4.26
C LYS A 149 22.30 -9.98 3.39
N LEU A 150 22.55 -8.82 3.97
CA LEU A 150 22.59 -7.54 3.24
C LEU A 150 23.78 -7.53 2.29
N TRP A 151 23.52 -7.22 1.01
CA TRP A 151 24.50 -7.18 -0.07
C TRP A 151 24.45 -5.86 -0.81
N GLY A 152 25.22 -4.88 -0.33
CA GLY A 152 25.28 -3.56 -0.92
C GLY A 152 24.06 -2.69 -0.58
N GLU A 153 24.33 -1.42 -0.48
CA GLU A 153 23.39 -0.35 -0.26
C GLU A 153 23.68 0.74 -1.30
N GLU A 154 22.65 1.13 -2.06
CA GLU A 154 22.76 2.20 -3.05
C GLU A 154 21.78 3.31 -2.69
N GLU A 155 22.30 4.51 -2.41
CA GLU A 155 21.50 5.73 -2.25
C GLU A 155 21.46 6.48 -3.58
N GLN A 156 20.28 6.89 -4.02
CA GLN A 156 20.12 7.78 -5.17
C GLN A 156 19.85 9.20 -4.63
N HIS A 157 20.74 10.12 -4.92
CA HIS A 157 20.61 11.53 -4.55
C HIS A 157 19.71 12.33 -5.49
N GLU A 158 19.37 11.79 -6.68
CA GLU A 158 18.46 12.42 -7.64
C GLU A 158 17.62 11.36 -8.36
N PHE A 159 16.32 11.65 -8.53
CA PHE A 159 15.45 10.90 -9.42
C PHE A 159 15.93 11.12 -10.85
N ALA A 160 16.63 10.16 -11.44
CA ALA A 160 16.87 10.17 -12.86
C ALA A 160 15.54 9.96 -13.60
N ASP A 161 15.11 10.97 -14.34
CA ASP A 161 13.88 11.03 -15.14
C ASP A 161 13.92 10.13 -16.39
N SER A 162 14.82 9.18 -16.45
CA SER A 162 15.05 8.40 -17.68
C SER A 162 15.38 6.95 -17.38
N GLN A 163 14.37 6.08 -17.44
CA GLN A 163 14.51 4.77 -18.07
C GLN A 163 13.14 4.21 -18.47
N GLU A 164 12.99 3.97 -19.76
CA GLU A 164 11.89 3.23 -20.38
C GLU A 164 11.99 1.75 -19.96
N GLY A 165 11.28 1.40 -18.91
CA GLY A 165 11.00 0.02 -18.50
C GLY A 165 9.56 -0.35 -18.80
N ILE A 166 9.06 -1.44 -18.25
CA ILE A 166 7.65 -1.90 -18.35
C ILE A 166 6.64 -0.79 -18.02
N PHE A 167 7.07 0.26 -17.32
CA PHE A 167 6.35 1.51 -17.04
C PHE A 167 6.74 2.65 -18.00
N GLY A 168 7.18 2.34 -19.20
CA GLY A 168 7.51 3.31 -20.23
C GLY A 168 6.42 4.37 -20.37
N GLY A 169 6.79 5.66 -20.23
CA GLY A 169 5.88 6.78 -20.30
C GLY A 169 5.31 7.30 -18.99
N PHE A 170 5.69 6.75 -17.82
CA PHE A 170 5.27 7.30 -16.53
C PHE A 170 6.12 8.53 -16.17
N ARG A 171 5.52 9.71 -16.22
CA ARG A 171 6.16 10.97 -15.79
C ARG A 171 5.68 11.34 -14.38
N PRO A 172 6.52 11.98 -13.55
CA PRO A 172 6.10 12.54 -12.27
C PRO A 172 4.89 13.49 -12.38
N SER A 173 4.73 14.15 -13.54
CA SER A 173 3.58 15.01 -13.86
C SER A 173 2.24 14.25 -13.90
N ASP A 174 2.23 12.96 -14.17
CA ASP A 174 1.00 12.16 -14.27
C ASP A 174 0.35 11.91 -12.90
N LEU A 175 1.00 12.39 -11.82
CA LEU A 175 0.54 12.25 -10.43
C LEU A 175 -0.18 13.50 -9.91
N VAL A 176 -0.15 14.61 -10.65
CA VAL A 176 -0.57 15.94 -10.13
C VAL A 176 -2.09 16.13 -10.14
N ASP A 177 -2.83 15.38 -10.95
CA ASP A 177 -4.26 15.62 -11.16
C ASP A 177 -5.14 14.56 -10.45
N ASN A 178 -5.07 14.47 -9.12
CA ASN A 178 -6.12 13.82 -8.36
C ASN A 178 -6.77 14.82 -7.39
N PRO A 179 -7.93 15.38 -7.72
CA PRO A 179 -8.60 16.42 -6.93
C PRO A 179 -9.05 15.95 -5.53
N LEU A 180 -8.94 14.65 -5.22
CA LEU A 180 -9.32 14.08 -3.93
C LEU A 180 -8.18 14.10 -2.89
N ALA A 181 -6.94 14.44 -3.27
CA ALA A 181 -5.80 14.43 -2.35
C ALA A 181 -5.74 15.69 -1.47
N ASP A 182 -6.27 16.82 -1.94
CA ASP A 182 -6.12 18.11 -1.26
C ASP A 182 -7.03 18.30 -0.04
N ASP A 183 -8.13 17.57 0.05
CA ASP A 183 -9.12 17.76 1.15
C ASP A 183 -8.80 16.96 2.42
N ILE A 184 -7.88 15.99 2.36
CA ILE A 184 -7.57 15.10 3.51
C ILE A 184 -6.40 15.61 4.34
N ILE A 185 -5.58 16.52 3.80
CA ILE A 185 -4.37 17.06 4.46
C ILE A 185 -4.70 18.14 5.51
N LYS A 186 -5.94 18.65 5.55
CA LYS A 186 -6.34 19.80 6.41
C LYS A 186 -7.16 19.42 7.65
N ARG A 187 -7.18 18.14 8.06
CA ARG A 187 -7.82 17.76 9.34
C ARG A 187 -6.91 17.01 10.28
#